data_203c21c06a2c075ae95133fab323975b
#
_entry.id   203c21c06a2c075ae95133fab323975b
#
_cell.length_a   1.000
_cell.length_b   1.000
_cell.length_c   1.000
_cell.angle_alpha   90.00
_cell.angle_beta   90.00
_cell.angle_gamma   90.00
#
_symmetry.space_group_name_H-M   'P 1'
#
loop_
_entity.id
_entity.type
_entity.pdbx_description
1 polymer ?
#
loop_
_entity_poly.entity_id
_entity_poly.type
_entity_poly.pdbx_seq_one_letter_code
_entity_poly.pdbx_strand_id
1 'polypeptide(L)'
;MCEKHEEWSKYARIYDPIKIGSIDGTDVEPHDRGIERAINSKYVPNRHIKGKPECTIFVSRLSYQTTRDTIKEVFSKYGKLRRFRLVRDIVTGMPKGYAFIEYESESSAEDAYRNANRLNIDGNIIFVDFECERLLKGWKPRRLGGGFSGKKESGQLRFGGRDRPFKKPVSLELKEEEEERKDRLKRREREERESRDRRYEKKRPRSSRS
;
A
#
# COMPACT_ATOMS: atom_id res chain seq x y z
N MET A 1 -22.83 2.20 -20.86
CA MET A 1 -22.23 2.67 -19.58
C MET A 1 -20.73 2.52 -19.75
N CYS A 2 -20.00 3.65 -19.80
CA CYS A 2 -18.54 3.61 -19.89
C CYS A 2 -18.01 3.10 -18.55
N GLU A 3 -17.49 1.89 -18.51
CA GLU A 3 -16.63 1.42 -17.42
C GLU A 3 -15.41 2.34 -17.40
N LYS A 4 -15.35 3.19 -16.38
CA LYS A 4 -14.12 3.92 -16.07
C LYS A 4 -13.10 2.83 -15.74
N HIS A 5 -12.14 2.60 -16.61
CA HIS A 5 -10.97 1.80 -16.29
C HIS A 5 -10.37 2.41 -15.03
N GLU A 6 -10.55 1.74 -13.89
CA GLU A 6 -9.86 2.12 -12.65
C GLU A 6 -8.37 2.02 -12.94
N GLU A 7 -7.71 3.16 -12.86
CA GLU A 7 -6.25 3.24 -13.00
C GLU A 7 -5.60 2.29 -12.00
N TRP A 8 -4.74 1.42 -12.48
CA TRP A 8 -4.08 0.43 -11.63
C TRP A 8 -3.35 1.11 -10.46
N SER A 9 -3.49 0.54 -9.28
CA SER A 9 -2.87 1.07 -8.06
C SER A 9 -2.09 -0.03 -7.36
N LYS A 10 -0.87 0.30 -6.96
CA LYS A 10 0.00 -0.56 -6.15
C LYS A 10 -0.61 -0.96 -4.80
N TYR A 11 -1.49 -0.11 -4.27
CA TYR A 11 -2.17 -0.31 -3.00
C TYR A 11 -3.67 -0.36 -3.17
N ALA A 12 -4.34 -1.17 -2.38
CA ALA A 12 -5.78 -1.28 -2.38
C ALA A 12 -6.43 0.03 -1.91
N ARG A 13 -7.31 0.61 -2.72
CA ARG A 13 -8.15 1.77 -2.37
C ARG A 13 -9.46 1.35 -1.71
N ILE A 14 -9.93 0.16 -2.03
CA ILE A 14 -11.09 -0.51 -1.44
C ILE A 14 -10.66 -1.92 -1.10
N TYR A 15 -11.09 -2.42 0.04
CA TYR A 15 -10.79 -3.79 0.46
C TYR A 15 -11.79 -4.77 -0.16
N ASP A 16 -11.34 -5.52 -1.13
CA ASP A 16 -12.05 -6.66 -1.72
C ASP A 16 -11.28 -7.94 -1.37
N PRO A 17 -11.85 -8.87 -0.61
CA PRO A 17 -11.16 -10.09 -0.21
C PRO A 17 -10.58 -10.91 -1.36
N ILE A 18 -11.26 -10.97 -2.51
CA ILE A 18 -10.80 -11.71 -3.69
C ILE A 18 -9.58 -11.02 -4.28
N LYS A 19 -9.69 -9.73 -4.61
CA LYS A 19 -8.59 -8.95 -5.16
C LYS A 19 -7.37 -8.92 -4.23
N ILE A 20 -7.58 -8.79 -2.92
CA ILE A 20 -6.51 -8.81 -1.92
C ILE A 20 -5.82 -10.18 -1.82
N GLY A 21 -6.50 -11.27 -2.16
CA GLY A 21 -5.92 -12.61 -2.28
C GLY A 21 -4.95 -12.73 -3.45
N SER A 22 -5.17 -11.99 -4.50
CA SER A 22 -4.39 -11.99 -5.75
C SER A 22 -3.09 -11.20 -5.63
N ILE A 23 -2.05 -11.67 -6.33
CA ILE A 23 -0.74 -10.99 -6.39
C ILE A 23 -0.85 -9.63 -7.10
N ASP A 24 -1.71 -9.54 -8.11
CA ASP A 24 -1.89 -8.36 -8.97
C ASP A 24 -3.28 -7.71 -8.83
N GLY A 25 -4.17 -8.30 -8.03
CA GLY A 25 -5.52 -7.81 -7.81
C GLY A 25 -6.52 -8.15 -8.92
N THR A 26 -6.21 -9.11 -9.79
CA THR A 26 -7.04 -9.46 -10.96
C THR A 26 -7.93 -10.69 -10.77
N ASP A 27 -7.73 -11.48 -9.70
CA ASP A 27 -8.55 -12.66 -9.44
C ASP A 27 -10.02 -12.28 -9.29
N VAL A 28 -10.89 -13.16 -9.80
CA VAL A 28 -12.36 -13.03 -9.74
C VAL A 28 -12.99 -14.11 -8.85
N GLU A 29 -12.24 -15.16 -8.50
CA GLU A 29 -12.67 -16.27 -7.67
C GLU A 29 -11.79 -16.45 -6.44
N PRO A 30 -12.34 -16.89 -5.30
CA PRO A 30 -11.57 -17.16 -4.10
C PRO A 30 -10.71 -18.42 -4.27
N HIS A 31 -9.40 -18.32 -4.07
CA HIS A 31 -8.46 -19.44 -4.17
C HIS A 31 -8.13 -20.10 -2.82
N ASP A 32 -8.58 -19.53 -1.70
CA ASP A 32 -8.41 -20.12 -0.37
C ASP A 32 -9.65 -19.95 0.52
N ARG A 33 -9.80 -20.88 1.48
CA ARG A 33 -10.93 -20.88 2.44
C ARG A 33 -10.96 -19.63 3.35
N GLY A 34 -9.85 -18.93 3.52
CA GLY A 34 -9.79 -17.67 4.26
C GLY A 34 -10.50 -16.56 3.50
N ILE A 35 -10.34 -16.49 2.17
CA ILE A 35 -11.05 -15.53 1.31
C ILE A 35 -12.55 -15.81 1.35
N GLU A 36 -12.98 -17.06 1.19
CA GLU A 36 -14.39 -17.44 1.31
C GLU A 36 -14.99 -17.02 2.66
N ARG A 37 -14.26 -17.26 3.76
CA ARG A 37 -14.66 -16.82 5.08
C ARG A 37 -14.75 -15.29 5.18
N ALA A 38 -13.81 -14.55 4.57
CA ALA A 38 -13.80 -13.10 4.57
C ALA A 38 -14.99 -12.52 3.80
N ILE A 39 -15.34 -13.10 2.66
CA ILE A 39 -16.51 -12.71 1.84
C ILE A 39 -17.79 -12.89 2.66
N ASN A 40 -17.99 -14.08 3.24
CA ASN A 40 -19.20 -14.43 3.97
C ASN A 40 -19.29 -13.79 5.37
N SER A 41 -18.21 -13.18 5.86
CA SER A 41 -18.21 -12.56 7.18
C SER A 41 -18.90 -11.20 7.16
N LYS A 42 -19.73 -10.94 8.17
CA LYS A 42 -20.21 -9.59 8.50
C LYS A 42 -19.22 -8.97 9.49
N TYR A 43 -18.57 -7.89 9.10
CA TYR A 43 -17.70 -7.14 9.98
C TYR A 43 -18.11 -5.69 10.05
N VAL A 44 -18.30 -5.22 11.27
CA VAL A 44 -18.58 -3.82 11.57
C VAL A 44 -17.49 -3.33 12.53
N PRO A 45 -16.80 -2.23 12.21
CA PRO A 45 -15.82 -1.62 13.10
C PRO A 45 -16.45 -1.32 14.47
N ASN A 46 -15.65 -1.43 15.51
CA ASN A 46 -16.12 -1.16 16.86
C ASN A 46 -16.46 0.34 17.01
N ARG A 47 -17.74 0.64 17.25
CA ARG A 47 -18.26 2.02 17.42
C ARG A 47 -17.68 2.74 18.65
N HIS A 48 -17.08 2.02 19.59
CA HIS A 48 -16.47 2.61 20.79
C HIS A 48 -15.01 3.02 20.61
N ILE A 49 -14.43 2.81 19.42
CA ILE A 49 -13.09 3.30 19.12
C ILE A 49 -13.12 4.83 19.05
N LYS A 50 -12.40 5.45 19.99
CA LYS A 50 -12.24 6.90 20.06
C LYS A 50 -10.97 7.32 19.31
N GLY A 51 -10.97 8.51 18.73
CA GLY A 51 -9.81 9.10 18.08
C GLY A 51 -9.96 9.22 16.57
N LYS A 52 -8.98 9.89 15.95
CA LYS A 52 -8.93 10.13 14.50
C LYS A 52 -8.15 9.02 13.82
N PRO A 53 -8.72 8.31 12.84
CA PRO A 53 -8.03 7.23 12.15
C PRO A 53 -6.81 7.73 11.34
N GLU A 54 -6.88 8.95 10.78
CA GLU A 54 -5.78 9.58 10.02
C GLU A 54 -4.56 9.85 10.89
N CYS A 55 -4.78 10.10 12.20
CA CYS A 55 -3.72 10.31 13.18
C CYS A 55 -3.28 9.02 13.87
N THR A 56 -3.85 7.86 13.50
CA THR A 56 -3.62 6.59 14.17
C THR A 56 -2.80 5.63 13.32
N ILE A 57 -1.69 5.15 13.86
CA ILE A 57 -0.87 4.10 13.26
C ILE A 57 -1.09 2.77 13.97
N PHE A 58 -0.97 1.72 13.18
CA PHE A 58 -0.95 0.33 13.61
C PHE A 58 0.49 -0.18 13.59
N VAL A 59 0.97 -0.66 14.72
CA VAL A 59 2.30 -1.25 14.88
C VAL A 59 2.17 -2.71 15.19
N SER A 60 2.82 -3.57 14.41
CA SER A 60 2.80 -5.02 14.58
C SER A 60 4.18 -5.67 14.57
N ARG A 61 4.23 -6.98 14.80
CA ARG A 61 5.46 -7.76 14.97
C ARG A 61 6.28 -7.33 16.19
N LEU A 62 5.64 -6.73 17.19
CA LEU A 62 6.26 -6.41 18.45
C LEU A 62 6.67 -7.69 19.19
N SER A 63 7.78 -7.63 19.93
CA SER A 63 8.14 -8.67 20.86
C SER A 63 7.07 -8.83 21.94
N TYR A 64 6.86 -10.04 22.42
CA TYR A 64 5.98 -10.29 23.58
C TYR A 64 6.54 -9.69 24.89
N GLN A 65 7.82 -9.35 24.90
CA GLN A 65 8.48 -8.69 26.03
C GLN A 65 8.36 -7.15 25.96
N THR A 66 7.98 -6.59 24.80
CA THR A 66 7.88 -5.15 24.62
C THR A 66 6.89 -4.53 25.61
N THR A 67 7.36 -3.52 26.32
CA THR A 67 6.57 -2.82 27.32
C THR A 67 5.86 -1.60 26.74
N ARG A 68 4.94 -1.04 27.52
CA ARG A 68 4.27 0.23 27.16
C ARG A 68 5.27 1.40 27.14
N ASP A 69 6.23 1.40 28.05
CA ASP A 69 7.21 2.47 28.17
C ASP A 69 8.18 2.47 27.02
N THR A 70 8.64 1.29 26.57
CA THR A 70 9.45 1.14 25.34
C THR A 70 8.73 1.74 24.12
N ILE A 71 7.44 1.41 23.93
CA ILE A 71 6.65 1.94 22.81
C ILE A 71 6.54 3.47 22.92
N LYS A 72 6.23 3.99 24.12
CA LYS A 72 6.11 5.42 24.36
C LYS A 72 7.41 6.16 24.05
N GLU A 73 8.54 5.64 24.51
CA GLU A 73 9.86 6.23 24.26
C GLU A 73 10.20 6.29 22.77
N VAL A 74 10.04 5.17 22.07
CA VAL A 74 10.38 5.07 20.63
C VAL A 74 9.49 5.99 19.80
N PHE A 75 8.18 5.95 20.01
CA PHE A 75 7.22 6.64 19.16
C PHE A 75 7.00 8.11 19.52
N SER A 76 7.37 8.55 20.74
CA SER A 76 7.37 9.99 21.11
C SER A 76 8.35 10.81 20.29
N LYS A 77 9.35 10.19 19.64
CA LYS A 77 10.33 10.85 18.77
C LYS A 77 9.71 11.44 17.49
N TYR A 78 8.57 10.89 17.05
CA TYR A 78 7.86 11.34 15.85
C TYR A 78 6.81 12.42 16.14
N GLY A 79 6.46 12.62 17.40
CA GLY A 79 5.51 13.64 17.81
C GLY A 79 4.80 13.32 19.10
N LYS A 80 3.93 14.25 19.51
CA LYS A 80 3.18 14.12 20.76
C LYS A 80 2.10 13.07 20.65
N LEU A 81 2.17 12.07 21.53
CA LEU A 81 1.21 10.98 21.60
C LEU A 81 -0.05 11.42 22.34
N ARG A 82 -1.21 11.26 21.69
CA ARG A 82 -2.52 11.51 22.31
C ARG A 82 -3.00 10.31 23.10
N ARG A 83 -2.91 9.13 22.47
CA ARG A 83 -3.28 7.84 23.07
C ARG A 83 -2.41 6.75 22.47
N PHE A 84 -2.21 5.69 23.24
CA PHE A 84 -1.68 4.45 22.69
C PHE A 84 -2.20 3.25 23.46
N ARG A 85 -2.30 2.13 22.77
CA ARG A 85 -2.78 0.87 23.33
C ARG A 85 -1.92 -0.28 22.82
N LEU A 86 -1.10 -0.84 23.70
CA LEU A 86 -0.50 -2.16 23.47
C LEU A 86 -1.60 -3.20 23.72
N VAL A 87 -1.91 -3.99 22.68
CA VAL A 87 -3.02 -4.94 22.74
C VAL A 87 -2.60 -6.21 23.45
N ARG A 88 -3.41 -6.60 24.42
CA ARG A 88 -3.25 -7.81 25.22
C ARG A 88 -4.47 -8.71 25.07
N ASP A 89 -4.27 -9.98 25.25
CA ASP A 89 -5.38 -10.93 25.34
C ASP A 89 -6.19 -10.65 26.60
N ILE A 90 -7.52 -10.62 26.50
CA ILE A 90 -8.39 -10.24 27.61
C ILE A 90 -8.42 -11.33 28.69
N VAL A 91 -8.28 -12.58 28.30
CA VAL A 91 -8.37 -13.72 29.23
C VAL A 91 -7.02 -13.97 29.92
N THR A 92 -5.96 -14.04 29.12
CA THR A 92 -4.63 -14.43 29.60
C THR A 92 -3.75 -13.23 30.02
N GLY A 93 -4.12 -12.00 29.62
CA GLY A 93 -3.30 -10.82 29.81
C GLY A 93 -2.02 -10.77 28.93
N MET A 94 -1.75 -11.79 28.16
CA MET A 94 -0.54 -11.92 27.34
C MET A 94 -0.56 -10.89 26.20
N PRO A 95 0.60 -10.27 25.88
CA PRO A 95 0.72 -9.39 24.72
C PRO A 95 0.38 -10.11 23.42
N LYS A 96 -0.33 -9.44 22.51
CA LYS A 96 -0.64 -9.95 21.17
C LYS A 96 0.36 -9.54 20.10
N GLY A 97 1.43 -8.83 20.47
CA GLY A 97 2.50 -8.40 19.55
C GLY A 97 2.09 -7.27 18.60
N TYR A 98 1.06 -6.48 18.95
CA TYR A 98 0.68 -5.30 18.19
C TYR A 98 0.09 -4.18 19.06
N ALA A 99 0.16 -2.96 18.55
CA ALA A 99 -0.31 -1.76 19.23
C ALA A 99 -0.98 -0.79 18.26
N PHE A 100 -1.81 0.09 18.80
CA PHE A 100 -2.34 1.28 18.11
C PHE A 100 -1.81 2.52 18.80
N ILE A 101 -1.37 3.51 18.02
CA ILE A 101 -0.78 4.75 18.51
C ILE A 101 -1.46 5.91 17.79
N GLU A 102 -2.12 6.79 18.56
CA GLU A 102 -2.74 8.01 18.06
C GLU A 102 -1.86 9.21 18.41
N TYR A 103 -1.49 9.97 17.39
CA TYR A 103 -0.78 11.25 17.53
C TYR A 103 -1.75 12.42 17.64
N GLU A 104 -1.27 13.56 18.11
CA GLU A 104 -2.05 14.80 18.12
C GLU A 104 -2.22 15.37 16.71
N SER A 105 -1.23 15.19 15.82
CA SER A 105 -1.25 15.65 14.43
C SER A 105 -1.13 14.52 13.43
N GLU A 106 -1.71 14.71 12.25
CA GLU A 106 -1.62 13.79 11.11
C GLU A 106 -0.18 13.73 10.57
N SER A 107 0.53 14.86 10.53
CA SER A 107 1.93 14.91 10.10
C SER A 107 2.84 14.02 10.94
N SER A 108 2.63 13.99 12.27
CA SER A 108 3.37 13.09 13.17
C SER A 108 3.06 11.62 12.90
N ALA A 109 1.82 11.30 12.57
CA ALA A 109 1.44 9.94 12.17
C ALA A 109 2.09 9.53 10.83
N GLU A 110 2.13 10.46 9.87
CA GLU A 110 2.85 10.24 8.61
C GLU A 110 4.36 10.06 8.80
N ASP A 111 4.98 10.86 9.66
CA ASP A 111 6.41 10.75 9.97
C ASP A 111 6.72 9.40 10.61
N ALA A 112 5.90 8.97 11.57
CA ALA A 112 6.03 7.65 12.17
C ALA A 112 5.77 6.53 11.14
N TYR A 113 4.76 6.68 10.28
CA TYR A 113 4.49 5.74 9.19
C TYR A 113 5.70 5.60 8.27
N ARG A 114 6.34 6.70 7.86
CA ARG A 114 7.47 6.68 6.92
C ARG A 114 8.74 6.12 7.56
N ASN A 115 9.06 6.56 8.79
CA ASN A 115 10.38 6.39 9.38
C ASN A 115 10.46 5.29 10.45
N ALA A 116 9.35 4.90 11.09
CA ALA A 116 9.36 3.84 12.11
C ALA A 116 9.20 2.42 11.55
N ASN A 117 8.87 2.28 10.27
CA ASN A 117 8.71 0.96 9.68
C ASN A 117 10.07 0.25 9.55
N ARG A 118 10.12 -1.02 9.94
CA ARG A 118 11.31 -1.87 9.98
C ARG A 118 12.34 -1.50 11.06
N LEU A 119 12.01 -0.67 12.03
CA LEU A 119 12.85 -0.50 13.20
C LEU A 119 12.96 -1.81 13.98
N ASN A 120 14.10 -2.01 14.61
CA ASN A 120 14.30 -3.09 15.56
C ASN A 120 13.92 -2.61 16.97
N ILE A 121 12.92 -3.26 17.57
CA ILE A 121 12.51 -3.03 18.96
C ILE A 121 12.53 -4.37 19.69
N ASP A 122 13.28 -4.44 20.77
CA ASP A 122 13.44 -5.65 21.60
C ASP A 122 13.74 -6.91 20.77
N GLY A 123 14.64 -6.77 19.79
CA GLY A 123 15.09 -7.85 18.91
C GLY A 123 14.15 -8.19 17.75
N ASN A 124 13.00 -7.53 17.62
CA ASN A 124 12.04 -7.76 16.56
C ASN A 124 12.00 -6.58 15.56
N ILE A 125 11.98 -6.92 14.28
CA ILE A 125 11.73 -5.92 13.22
C ILE A 125 10.23 -5.65 13.13
N ILE A 126 9.83 -4.45 13.55
CA ILE A 126 8.43 -4.05 13.58
C ILE A 126 7.90 -3.69 12.19
N PHE A 127 6.60 -3.78 12.05
CA PHE A 127 5.86 -3.31 10.88
C PHE A 127 4.89 -2.22 11.31
N VAL A 128 4.93 -1.08 10.60
CA VAL A 128 4.10 0.08 10.86
C VAL A 128 3.24 0.41 9.65
N ASP A 129 1.94 0.59 9.87
CA ASP A 129 0.97 0.96 8.84
C ASP A 129 -0.09 1.90 9.45
N PHE A 130 -0.94 2.50 8.62
CA PHE A 130 -2.12 3.21 9.13
C PHE A 130 -3.19 2.22 9.62
N GLU A 131 -4.15 2.73 10.41
CA GLU A 131 -5.30 1.96 10.85
C GLU A 131 -6.25 1.68 9.68
N CYS A 132 -6.19 0.45 9.13
CA CYS A 132 -7.01 0.07 7.98
C CYS A 132 -8.50 -0.08 8.32
N GLU A 133 -8.86 -0.40 9.57
CA GLU A 133 -10.22 -0.72 9.98
C GLU A 133 -11.22 0.38 9.65
N ARG A 134 -10.85 1.64 9.86
CA ARG A 134 -11.71 2.81 9.62
C ARG A 134 -11.36 3.59 8.35
N LEU A 135 -10.15 3.43 7.83
CA LEU A 135 -9.68 4.14 6.63
C LEU A 135 -9.99 3.38 5.34
N LEU A 136 -10.02 2.06 5.37
CA LEU A 136 -10.19 1.25 4.17
C LEU A 136 -11.58 0.64 4.10
N LYS A 137 -12.41 1.16 3.19
CA LYS A 137 -13.78 0.66 2.99
C LYS A 137 -13.77 -0.83 2.64
N GLY A 138 -14.63 -1.59 3.32
CA GLY A 138 -14.74 -3.04 3.10
C GLY A 138 -13.77 -3.89 3.93
N TRP A 139 -12.93 -3.26 4.76
CA TRP A 139 -11.93 -3.94 5.57
C TRP A 139 -12.47 -5.18 6.30
N LYS A 140 -11.69 -6.26 6.22
CA LYS A 140 -11.90 -7.51 6.96
C LYS A 140 -10.64 -7.84 7.76
N PRO A 141 -10.72 -8.07 9.06
CA PRO A 141 -9.56 -8.39 9.86
C PRO A 141 -9.04 -9.82 9.59
N ARG A 142 -7.78 -10.06 9.96
CA ARG A 142 -7.09 -11.34 9.73
C ARG A 142 -7.82 -12.54 10.33
N ARG A 143 -8.45 -12.40 11.49
CA ARG A 143 -9.23 -13.47 12.15
C ARG A 143 -10.42 -13.95 11.32
N LEU A 144 -10.93 -13.11 10.42
CA LEU A 144 -12.01 -13.44 9.49
C LEU A 144 -11.50 -13.85 8.09
N GLY A 145 -10.19 -14.11 7.95
CA GLY A 145 -9.59 -14.51 6.69
C GLY A 145 -9.06 -13.37 5.82
N GLY A 146 -9.29 -12.13 6.25
CA GLY A 146 -8.83 -10.92 5.58
C GLY A 146 -7.44 -10.46 6.03
N GLY A 147 -7.29 -9.14 6.26
CA GLY A 147 -6.05 -8.48 6.61
C GLY A 147 -5.14 -8.25 5.41
N PHE A 148 -3.95 -7.71 5.67
CA PHE A 148 -2.86 -7.63 4.70
C PHE A 148 -1.70 -8.54 5.09
N SER A 149 -0.74 -8.77 4.18
CA SER A 149 0.46 -9.56 4.37
C SER A 149 0.19 -11.06 4.62
N GLY A 150 0.67 -11.60 5.70
CA GLY A 150 0.60 -13.03 6.03
C GLY A 150 1.92 -13.75 5.79
N LYS A 151 2.05 -14.93 6.39
CA LYS A 151 3.21 -15.82 6.20
C LYS A 151 2.92 -16.78 5.05
N LYS A 152 3.95 -17.11 4.28
CA LYS A 152 3.85 -18.07 3.16
C LYS A 152 3.37 -19.44 3.65
N GLU A 153 3.85 -19.85 4.81
CA GLU A 153 3.54 -21.14 5.43
C GLU A 153 2.06 -21.27 5.81
N SER A 154 1.36 -20.15 6.03
CA SER A 154 -0.07 -20.17 6.34
C SER A 154 -0.96 -20.36 5.11
N GLY A 155 -0.39 -20.29 3.89
CA GLY A 155 -1.16 -20.33 2.63
C GLY A 155 -2.11 -19.15 2.42
N GLN A 156 -2.16 -18.22 3.36
CA GLN A 156 -3.10 -17.07 3.34
C GLN A 156 -2.33 -15.75 3.15
N LEU A 157 -1.69 -15.60 2.01
CA LEU A 157 -1.08 -14.33 1.63
C LEU A 157 -2.15 -13.32 1.20
N ARG A 158 -1.94 -12.06 1.57
CA ARG A 158 -2.83 -10.95 1.23
C ARG A 158 -1.99 -9.79 0.70
N PHE A 159 -2.37 -9.29 -0.46
CA PHE A 159 -1.65 -8.28 -1.22
C PHE A 159 -2.38 -6.93 -1.18
N GLY A 160 -1.83 -5.91 -1.85
CA GLY A 160 -2.40 -4.58 -1.90
C GLY A 160 -2.16 -3.73 -0.64
N GLY A 161 -1.46 -4.28 0.35
CA GLY A 161 -0.98 -3.53 1.52
C GLY A 161 0.48 -3.13 1.41
N ARG A 162 0.97 -2.35 2.38
CA ARG A 162 2.34 -1.83 2.42
C ARG A 162 3.43 -2.90 2.35
N ASP A 163 3.26 -4.00 3.08
CA ASP A 163 4.25 -5.08 3.16
C ASP A 163 4.28 -5.95 1.89
N ARG A 164 3.11 -6.11 1.27
CA ARG A 164 2.91 -6.88 0.03
C ARG A 164 2.02 -6.08 -0.93
N PRO A 165 2.58 -5.09 -1.63
CA PRO A 165 1.82 -4.36 -2.63
C PRO A 165 1.44 -5.26 -3.81
N PHE A 166 0.43 -4.86 -4.56
CA PHE A 166 0.10 -5.50 -5.83
C PHE A 166 1.26 -5.40 -6.80
N LYS A 167 1.52 -6.47 -7.53
CA LYS A 167 2.37 -6.44 -8.71
C LYS A 167 1.54 -5.97 -9.90
N LYS A 168 2.18 -5.27 -10.81
CA LYS A 168 1.52 -4.84 -12.03
C LYS A 168 1.13 -6.06 -12.87
N PRO A 169 -0.10 -6.18 -13.37
CA PRO A 169 -0.49 -7.27 -14.25
C PRO A 169 0.35 -7.27 -15.53
N VAL A 170 0.81 -8.42 -15.95
CA VAL A 170 1.66 -8.58 -17.16
C VAL A 170 1.00 -7.97 -18.42
N SER A 171 -0.33 -8.05 -18.52
CA SER A 171 -1.08 -7.43 -19.61
C SER A 171 -0.99 -5.91 -19.68
N LEU A 172 -0.78 -5.25 -18.52
CA LEU A 172 -0.57 -3.80 -18.47
C LEU A 172 0.89 -3.45 -18.77
N GLU A 173 1.85 -4.24 -18.31
CA GLU A 173 3.27 -4.07 -18.64
C GLU A 173 3.50 -4.15 -20.14
N LEU A 174 2.92 -5.16 -20.80
CA LEU A 174 3.02 -5.31 -22.27
C LEU A 174 2.41 -4.12 -23.04
N LYS A 175 1.29 -3.58 -22.58
CA LYS A 175 0.67 -2.39 -23.20
C LYS A 175 1.54 -1.15 -23.07
N GLU A 176 2.13 -0.93 -21.89
CA GLU A 176 3.03 0.20 -21.66
C GLU A 176 4.32 0.09 -22.49
N GLU A 177 4.92 -1.10 -22.56
CA GLU A 177 6.07 -1.35 -23.44
C GLU A 177 5.75 -1.09 -24.90
N GLU A 178 4.56 -1.47 -25.36
CA GLU A 178 4.10 -1.17 -26.73
C GLU A 178 3.90 0.32 -26.96
N GLU A 179 3.32 1.05 -26.00
CA GLU A 179 3.15 2.50 -26.09
C GLU A 179 4.49 3.23 -26.11
N GLU A 180 5.40 2.88 -25.22
CA GLU A 180 6.76 3.44 -25.21
C GLU A 180 7.53 3.15 -26.50
N ARG A 181 7.33 1.96 -27.08
CA ARG A 181 7.94 1.60 -28.37
C ARG A 181 7.37 2.44 -29.52
N LYS A 182 6.04 2.68 -29.53
CA LYS A 182 5.38 3.55 -30.49
C LYS A 182 5.86 4.99 -30.39
N ASP A 183 6.01 5.51 -29.16
CA ASP A 183 6.48 6.88 -28.95
C ASP A 183 7.96 7.06 -29.31
N ARG A 184 8.80 6.06 -29.04
CA ARG A 184 10.19 6.05 -29.51
C ARG A 184 10.29 6.07 -31.03
N LEU A 185 9.44 5.31 -31.72
CA LEU A 185 9.37 5.30 -33.19
C LEU A 185 8.96 6.68 -33.74
N LYS A 186 7.88 7.27 -33.25
CA LYS A 186 7.41 8.59 -33.66
C LYS A 186 8.47 9.68 -33.45
N ARG A 187 9.20 9.59 -32.32
CA ARG A 187 10.30 10.53 -32.04
C ARG A 187 11.44 10.40 -33.04
N ARG A 188 11.84 9.18 -33.39
CA ARG A 188 12.85 8.94 -34.42
C ARG A 188 12.42 9.45 -35.79
N GLU A 189 11.18 9.17 -36.22
CA GLU A 189 10.64 9.66 -37.49
C GLU A 189 10.63 11.19 -37.55
N ARG A 190 10.28 11.85 -36.43
CA ARG A 190 10.33 13.31 -36.32
C ARG A 190 11.76 13.85 -36.44
N GLU A 191 12.70 13.25 -35.73
CA GLU A 191 14.13 13.62 -35.80
C GLU A 191 14.71 13.42 -37.22
N GLU A 192 14.35 12.35 -37.91
CA GLU A 192 14.73 12.08 -39.30
C GLU A 192 14.12 13.08 -40.26
N ARG A 193 12.86 13.47 -40.07
CA ARG A 193 12.18 14.49 -40.87
C ARG A 193 12.85 15.86 -40.69
N GLU A 194 13.09 16.26 -39.45
CA GLU A 194 13.79 17.53 -39.15
C GLU A 194 15.22 17.55 -39.74
N SER A 195 15.90 16.41 -39.69
CA SER A 195 17.27 16.31 -40.28
C SER A 195 17.25 16.41 -41.82
N ARG A 196 16.17 15.85 -42.45
CA ARG A 196 15.97 15.92 -43.89
C ARG A 196 15.64 17.35 -44.34
N ASP A 197 14.78 18.04 -43.59
CA ASP A 197 14.40 19.43 -43.87
C ASP A 197 15.62 20.37 -43.71
N ARG A 198 16.44 20.19 -42.68
CA ARG A 198 17.71 20.93 -42.52
C ARG A 198 18.73 20.70 -43.66
N ARG A 199 18.76 19.48 -44.24
CA ARG A 199 19.60 19.19 -45.42
C ARG A 199 19.03 19.85 -46.66
N TYR A 200 17.73 19.94 -46.81
CA TYR A 200 17.05 20.63 -47.92
C TYR A 200 17.30 22.13 -47.89
N GLU A 201 17.18 22.76 -46.71
CA GLU A 201 17.47 24.20 -46.53
C GLU A 201 18.94 24.55 -46.85
N LYS A 202 19.88 23.73 -46.45
CA LYS A 202 21.31 23.93 -46.76
C LYS A 202 21.65 23.83 -48.25
N LYS A 203 20.81 23.16 -49.05
CA LYS A 203 21.01 22.99 -50.51
C LYS A 203 20.29 24.03 -51.36
N ARG A 204 19.50 24.92 -50.78
CA ARG A 204 18.87 26.01 -51.53
C ARG A 204 19.92 27.01 -51.99
N PRO A 205 20.04 27.25 -53.31
CA PRO A 205 20.98 28.24 -53.80
C PRO A 205 20.57 29.63 -53.26
N ARG A 206 21.57 30.36 -52.74
CA ARG A 206 21.35 31.78 -52.39
C ARG A 206 20.97 32.51 -53.70
N SER A 207 19.72 32.83 -53.87
CA SER A 207 19.31 33.74 -54.97
C SER A 207 20.03 35.07 -54.75
N SER A 208 20.87 35.42 -55.70
CA SER A 208 21.55 36.72 -55.77
C SER A 208 20.51 37.82 -55.76
N ARG A 209 20.52 38.63 -54.71
CA ARG A 209 19.86 39.92 -54.72
C ARG A 209 20.75 40.86 -55.57
N SER A 210 20.26 41.19 -56.77
CA SER A 210 20.65 42.36 -57.49
C SER A 210 19.78 43.51 -57.01
#